data_b39961beed7cacd9d8eef7e9097dbf0d
#
_entry.id   b39961beed7cacd9d8eef7e9097dbf0d
#
_cell.length_a   1.000
_cell.length_b   1.000
_cell.length_c   1.000
_cell.angle_alpha   90.00
_cell.angle_beta   90.00
_cell.angle_gamma   90.00
#
_symmetry.space_group_name_H-M   'P 1'
#
loop_
_entity.id
_entity.type
_entity.pdbx_description
1 polymer ?
#
loop_
_entity_poly.entity_id
_entity_poly.type
_entity_poly.pdbx_seq_one_letter_code
_entity_poly.pdbx_strand_id
1 'polypeptide(L)'
;NYMVTSYMPSYLQQIIKLDSTTVSVLITVVMAVMIPLALMFGRLADRIGEKNVFLIGLVGTAVFSIAAFSLFQTTSIIFIIVGIFILGFFLSTYEGTMPGSLPTMFYTHIRYRTLAVTFNVSVSLFGGTTPLIASSLVAKTGDPLSPAYYLTAVSIVGIIIISLLHVSTAGKSLKGSYPNVESNEEYEYYKDNPDKLKSVLQTIEDKTADLMSGKATLPPVEVKQETQRMQIKQLSASNDRDINH
;
A
#
# COMPACT_ATOMS: atom_id res chain seq x y z
N ASN A 1 2.40 -11.39 -1.59
CA ASN A 1 2.41 -11.70 -3.03
C ASN A 1 3.36 -12.86 -3.32
N TYR A 2 4.65 -12.77 -3.05
CA TYR A 2 5.67 -13.78 -3.38
C TYR A 2 5.38 -15.19 -2.85
N MET A 3 4.63 -15.31 -1.75
CA MET A 3 4.19 -16.61 -1.25
C MET A 3 3.30 -17.34 -2.25
N VAL A 4 2.35 -16.64 -2.87
CA VAL A 4 1.42 -17.24 -3.85
C VAL A 4 2.06 -17.34 -5.24
N THR A 5 2.77 -16.30 -5.69
CA THR A 5 3.29 -16.25 -7.06
C THR A 5 4.59 -17.01 -7.27
N SER A 6 5.49 -17.01 -6.29
CA SER A 6 6.83 -17.63 -6.43
C SER A 6 6.96 -18.93 -5.66
N TYR A 7 6.46 -19.01 -4.43
CA TYR A 7 6.62 -20.20 -3.62
C TYR A 7 5.56 -21.28 -3.92
N MET A 8 4.31 -20.88 -4.12
CA MET A 8 3.21 -21.84 -4.29
C MET A 8 3.41 -22.82 -5.45
N PRO A 9 3.91 -22.42 -6.65
CA PRO A 9 4.22 -23.38 -7.71
C PRO A 9 5.17 -24.48 -7.27
N SER A 10 6.26 -24.11 -6.58
CA SER A 10 7.24 -25.08 -6.07
C SER A 10 6.65 -25.98 -4.98
N TYR A 11 5.86 -25.41 -4.07
CA TYR A 11 5.20 -26.16 -3.01
C TYR A 11 4.24 -27.21 -3.57
N LEU A 12 3.37 -26.85 -4.51
CA LEU A 12 2.42 -27.76 -5.12
C LEU A 12 3.07 -28.88 -5.94
N GLN A 13 4.20 -28.58 -6.60
CA GLN A 13 4.93 -29.58 -7.37
C GLN A 13 5.76 -30.51 -6.47
N GLN A 14 6.49 -29.97 -5.51
CA GLN A 14 7.46 -30.74 -4.72
C GLN A 14 6.85 -31.43 -3.49
N ILE A 15 5.93 -30.76 -2.80
CA ILE A 15 5.33 -31.26 -1.55
C ILE A 15 4.03 -32.00 -1.84
N ILE A 16 3.12 -31.41 -2.63
CA ILE A 16 1.83 -31.99 -2.97
C ILE A 16 1.94 -32.94 -4.18
N LYS A 17 3.03 -32.86 -4.95
CA LYS A 17 3.35 -33.70 -6.11
C LYS A 17 2.34 -33.61 -7.25
N LEU A 18 1.79 -32.43 -7.47
CA LEU A 18 0.97 -32.15 -8.64
C LEU A 18 1.82 -32.02 -9.91
N ASP A 19 1.22 -32.36 -11.05
CA ASP A 19 1.85 -32.15 -12.36
C ASP A 19 2.14 -30.67 -12.63
N SER A 20 3.30 -30.39 -13.24
CA SER A 20 3.78 -29.03 -13.52
C SER A 20 2.81 -28.23 -14.39
N THR A 21 2.20 -28.88 -15.38
CA THR A 21 1.23 -28.25 -16.27
C THR A 21 -0.03 -27.84 -15.50
N THR A 22 -0.55 -28.73 -14.65
CA THR A 22 -1.72 -28.47 -13.80
C THR A 22 -1.45 -27.30 -12.87
N VAL A 23 -0.29 -27.26 -12.22
CA VAL A 23 0.10 -26.16 -11.32
C VAL A 23 0.19 -24.85 -12.08
N SER A 24 0.82 -24.82 -13.24
CA SER A 24 0.96 -23.60 -14.05
C SER A 24 -0.39 -23.04 -14.50
N VAL A 25 -1.29 -23.90 -14.96
CA VAL A 25 -2.65 -23.50 -15.33
C VAL A 25 -3.40 -22.95 -14.12
N LEU A 26 -3.33 -23.63 -12.99
CA LEU A 26 -4.02 -23.24 -11.77
C LEU A 26 -3.57 -21.88 -11.25
N ILE A 27 -2.28 -21.63 -11.17
CA ILE A 27 -1.73 -20.32 -10.76
C ILE A 27 -2.13 -19.23 -11.76
N THR A 28 -2.09 -19.52 -13.07
CA THR A 28 -2.49 -18.55 -14.10
C THR A 28 -3.96 -18.17 -13.97
N VAL A 29 -4.85 -19.15 -13.74
CA VAL A 29 -6.29 -18.89 -13.54
C VAL A 29 -6.51 -18.04 -12.28
N VAL A 30 -5.85 -18.37 -11.18
CA VAL A 30 -5.97 -17.59 -9.94
C VAL A 30 -5.49 -16.14 -10.14
N MET A 31 -4.34 -15.94 -10.80
CA MET A 31 -3.86 -14.60 -11.14
C MET A 31 -4.85 -13.84 -12.02
N ALA A 32 -5.44 -14.48 -13.00
CA ALA A 32 -6.46 -13.86 -13.86
C ALA A 32 -7.69 -13.40 -13.05
N VAL A 33 -8.13 -14.20 -12.08
CA VAL A 33 -9.25 -13.85 -11.20
C VAL A 33 -8.87 -12.75 -10.20
N MET A 34 -7.61 -12.68 -9.78
CA MET A 34 -7.14 -11.62 -8.89
C MET A 34 -7.23 -10.22 -9.52
N ILE A 35 -7.14 -10.07 -10.84
CA ILE A 35 -7.23 -8.78 -11.53
C ILE A 35 -8.56 -8.06 -11.22
N PRO A 36 -9.75 -8.62 -11.53
CA PRO A 36 -11.00 -7.97 -11.18
C PRO A 36 -11.20 -7.80 -9.68
N LEU A 37 -10.73 -8.73 -8.85
CA LEU A 37 -10.77 -8.61 -7.40
C LEU A 37 -9.93 -7.42 -6.90
N ALA A 38 -8.73 -7.23 -7.41
CA ALA A 38 -7.88 -6.09 -7.07
C ALA A 38 -8.58 -4.75 -7.43
N LEU A 39 -9.22 -4.66 -8.60
CA LEU A 39 -10.00 -3.47 -8.97
C LEU A 39 -11.20 -3.24 -8.04
N MET A 40 -11.86 -4.30 -7.61
CA MET A 40 -12.95 -4.22 -6.65
C MET A 40 -12.47 -3.74 -5.28
N PHE A 41 -11.36 -4.27 -4.78
CA PHE A 41 -10.77 -3.86 -3.50
C PHE A 41 -10.18 -2.45 -3.54
N GLY A 42 -9.64 -2.01 -4.68
CA GLY A 42 -9.24 -0.62 -4.88
C GLY A 42 -10.42 0.34 -4.73
N ARG A 43 -11.56 0.05 -5.38
CA ARG A 43 -12.80 0.84 -5.21
C ARG A 43 -13.36 0.77 -3.77
N LEU A 44 -13.19 -0.35 -3.12
CA LEU A 44 -13.60 -0.51 -1.73
C LEU A 44 -12.72 0.34 -0.82
N ALA A 45 -11.41 0.40 -1.08
CA ALA A 45 -10.47 1.25 -0.35
C ALA A 45 -10.81 2.74 -0.47
N ASP A 46 -11.28 3.19 -1.65
CA ASP A 46 -11.76 4.55 -1.84
C ASP A 46 -13.00 4.88 -0.99
N ARG A 47 -13.83 3.88 -0.66
CA ARG A 47 -15.08 4.07 0.09
C ARG A 47 -14.91 3.95 1.60
N ILE A 48 -14.23 2.90 2.07
CA ILE A 48 -14.12 2.60 3.51
C ILE A 48 -12.76 2.97 4.10
N GLY A 49 -11.85 3.47 3.26
CA GLY A 49 -10.49 3.83 3.64
C GLY A 49 -9.50 2.68 3.47
N GLU A 50 -8.31 3.03 3.05
CA GLU A 50 -7.21 2.10 2.74
C GLU A 50 -6.83 1.24 3.95
N LYS A 51 -6.75 1.85 5.14
CA LYS A 51 -6.42 1.16 6.39
C LYS A 51 -7.33 -0.03 6.66
N ASN A 52 -8.63 0.16 6.46
CA ASN A 52 -9.62 -0.88 6.74
C ASN A 52 -9.49 -2.05 5.76
N VAL A 53 -9.25 -1.76 4.48
CA VAL A 53 -9.05 -2.82 3.47
C VAL A 53 -7.76 -3.60 3.72
N PHE A 54 -6.66 -2.92 4.09
CA PHE A 54 -5.44 -3.60 4.52
C PHE A 54 -5.67 -4.50 5.74
N LEU A 55 -6.41 -4.03 6.74
CA LEU A 55 -6.73 -4.83 7.92
C LEU A 55 -7.60 -6.05 7.57
N ILE A 56 -8.59 -5.91 6.69
CA ILE A 56 -9.40 -7.03 6.20
C ILE A 56 -8.49 -8.08 5.55
N GLY A 57 -7.55 -7.66 4.69
CA GLY A 57 -6.60 -8.57 4.06
C GLY A 57 -5.70 -9.27 5.08
N LEU A 58 -5.12 -8.54 6.03
CA LEU A 58 -4.21 -9.08 7.04
C LEU A 58 -4.92 -10.05 7.99
N VAL A 59 -6.07 -9.66 8.51
CA VAL A 59 -6.88 -10.52 9.39
C VAL A 59 -7.34 -11.76 8.63
N GLY A 60 -7.83 -11.58 7.40
CA GLY A 60 -8.22 -12.70 6.56
C GLY A 60 -7.06 -13.65 6.27
N THR A 61 -5.89 -13.14 5.90
CA THR A 61 -4.70 -13.97 5.71
C THR A 61 -4.28 -14.67 7.00
N ALA A 62 -4.29 -13.98 8.15
CA ALA A 62 -3.92 -14.59 9.42
C ALA A 62 -4.84 -15.76 9.82
N VAL A 63 -6.15 -15.60 9.61
CA VAL A 63 -7.15 -16.62 9.99
C VAL A 63 -7.20 -17.77 8.98
N PHE A 64 -7.20 -17.45 7.69
CA PHE A 64 -7.48 -18.43 6.65
C PHE A 64 -6.22 -19.09 6.05
N SER A 65 -5.00 -18.61 6.36
CA SER A 65 -3.78 -19.24 5.84
C SER A 65 -3.63 -20.70 6.28
N ILE A 66 -3.87 -21.01 7.55
CA ILE A 66 -3.78 -22.38 8.08
C ILE A 66 -4.83 -23.25 7.40
N ALA A 67 -6.07 -22.76 7.27
CA ALA A 67 -7.14 -23.51 6.60
C ALA A 67 -6.81 -23.77 5.12
N ALA A 68 -6.29 -22.76 4.40
CA ALA A 68 -5.89 -22.92 3.01
C ALA A 68 -4.78 -23.97 2.83
N PHE A 69 -3.74 -23.94 3.67
CA PHE A 69 -2.66 -24.91 3.60
C PHE A 69 -3.10 -26.33 4.05
N SER A 70 -4.06 -26.43 4.95
CA SER A 70 -4.67 -27.71 5.30
C SER A 70 -5.44 -28.31 4.12
N LEU A 71 -6.13 -27.49 3.35
CA LEU A 71 -6.81 -27.92 2.12
C LEU A 71 -5.83 -28.44 1.06
N PHE A 72 -4.60 -27.92 0.99
CA PHE A 72 -3.58 -28.44 0.07
C PHE A 72 -3.13 -29.86 0.36
N GLN A 73 -3.25 -30.31 1.61
CA GLN A 73 -2.89 -31.67 2.00
C GLN A 73 -3.96 -32.70 1.65
N THR A 74 -5.12 -32.25 1.20
CA THR A 74 -6.15 -33.17 0.72
C THR A 74 -5.79 -33.68 -0.67
N THR A 75 -6.18 -34.92 -0.98
CA THR A 75 -5.90 -35.55 -2.27
C THR A 75 -6.76 -34.95 -3.42
N SER A 76 -7.77 -34.17 -3.07
CA SER A 76 -8.73 -33.63 -4.05
C SER A 76 -8.26 -32.29 -4.62
N ILE A 77 -8.15 -32.22 -5.95
CA ILE A 77 -7.79 -30.99 -6.66
C ILE A 77 -8.75 -29.83 -6.39
N ILE A 78 -10.02 -30.12 -6.12
CA ILE A 78 -11.03 -29.09 -5.82
C ILE A 78 -10.69 -28.33 -4.54
N PHE A 79 -10.27 -29.03 -3.50
CA PHE A 79 -9.87 -28.40 -2.25
C PHE A 79 -8.57 -27.59 -2.40
N ILE A 80 -7.65 -28.04 -3.26
CA ILE A 80 -6.44 -27.30 -3.59
C ILE A 80 -6.80 -25.99 -4.30
N ILE A 81 -7.70 -26.04 -5.28
CA ILE A 81 -8.21 -24.85 -5.98
C ILE A 81 -8.83 -23.86 -4.98
N VAL A 82 -9.69 -24.33 -4.09
CA VAL A 82 -10.33 -23.50 -3.06
C VAL A 82 -9.29 -22.85 -2.14
N GLY A 83 -8.30 -23.60 -1.69
CA GLY A 83 -7.24 -23.09 -0.84
C GLY A 83 -6.42 -21.98 -1.50
N ILE A 84 -6.03 -22.14 -2.77
CA ILE A 84 -5.29 -21.12 -3.51
C ILE A 84 -6.19 -19.90 -3.75
N PHE A 85 -7.46 -20.10 -4.06
CA PHE A 85 -8.42 -19.02 -4.26
C PHE A 85 -8.61 -18.19 -2.98
N ILE A 86 -8.68 -18.82 -1.81
CA ILE A 86 -8.74 -18.14 -0.52
C ILE A 86 -7.52 -17.24 -0.33
N LEU A 87 -6.31 -17.76 -0.55
CA LEU A 87 -5.08 -16.96 -0.44
C LEU A 87 -5.04 -15.84 -1.47
N GLY A 88 -5.40 -16.10 -2.73
CA GLY A 88 -5.48 -15.12 -3.80
C GLY A 88 -6.50 -14.01 -3.51
N PHE A 89 -7.64 -14.35 -2.92
CA PHE A 89 -8.67 -13.39 -2.54
C PHE A 89 -8.15 -12.36 -1.53
N PHE A 90 -7.54 -12.81 -0.44
CA PHE A 90 -6.95 -11.88 0.54
C PHE A 90 -5.73 -11.14 -0.01
N LEU A 91 -4.94 -11.77 -0.88
CA LEU A 91 -3.84 -11.10 -1.55
C LEU A 91 -4.32 -9.95 -2.44
N SER A 92 -5.46 -10.10 -3.11
CA SER A 92 -6.04 -9.06 -3.97
C SER A 92 -6.39 -7.78 -3.21
N THR A 93 -6.61 -7.83 -1.88
CA THR A 93 -6.81 -6.63 -1.06
C THR A 93 -5.58 -5.73 -1.06
N TYR A 94 -4.37 -6.32 -1.01
CA TYR A 94 -3.12 -5.58 -1.05
C TYR A 94 -2.83 -5.05 -2.45
N GLU A 95 -2.98 -5.89 -3.47
CA GLU A 95 -2.74 -5.52 -4.87
C GLU A 95 -3.64 -4.37 -5.33
N GLY A 96 -4.89 -4.34 -4.86
CA GLY A 96 -5.84 -3.29 -5.20
C GLY A 96 -5.61 -1.99 -4.43
N THR A 97 -5.09 -2.06 -3.21
CA THR A 97 -4.99 -0.89 -2.32
C THR A 97 -3.61 -0.22 -2.38
N MET A 98 -2.52 -0.98 -2.50
CA MET A 98 -1.14 -0.46 -2.48
C MET A 98 -0.83 0.61 -3.53
N PRO A 99 -1.23 0.47 -4.82
CA PRO A 99 -0.90 1.48 -5.82
C PRO A 99 -1.49 2.85 -5.54
N GLY A 100 -2.64 2.91 -4.89
CA GLY A 100 -3.29 4.16 -4.49
C GLY A 100 -2.69 4.75 -3.21
N SER A 101 -2.42 3.93 -2.21
CA SER A 101 -2.03 4.38 -0.87
C SER A 101 -0.54 4.70 -0.72
N LEU A 102 0.36 3.91 -1.30
CA LEU A 102 1.79 4.12 -1.12
C LEU A 102 2.30 5.48 -1.63
N PRO A 103 1.89 5.97 -2.82
CA PRO A 103 2.33 7.28 -3.29
C PRO A 103 1.85 8.43 -2.41
N THR A 104 0.71 8.29 -1.74
CA THR A 104 0.13 9.35 -0.91
C THR A 104 0.85 9.54 0.42
N MET A 105 1.64 8.54 0.85
CA MET A 105 2.42 8.60 2.09
C MET A 105 3.67 9.47 2.01
N PHE A 106 4.08 9.88 0.80
CA PHE A 106 5.31 10.64 0.59
C PHE A 106 5.03 12.03 0.03
N TYR A 107 5.83 13.02 0.45
CA TYR A 107 5.79 14.39 -0.08
C TYR A 107 6.00 14.41 -1.59
N THR A 108 5.28 15.26 -2.31
CA THR A 108 5.24 15.30 -3.78
C THR A 108 6.63 15.42 -4.41
N HIS A 109 7.51 16.24 -3.87
CA HIS A 109 8.84 16.51 -4.46
C HIS A 109 9.84 15.35 -4.32
N ILE A 110 9.65 14.45 -3.35
CA ILE A 110 10.52 13.27 -3.13
C ILE A 110 9.79 11.95 -3.40
N ARG A 111 8.47 11.99 -3.65
CA ARG A 111 7.57 10.84 -3.74
C ARG A 111 8.13 9.71 -4.58
N TYR A 112 8.48 9.98 -5.83
CA TYR A 112 8.95 8.93 -6.74
C TYR A 112 10.29 8.31 -6.31
N ARG A 113 11.22 9.13 -5.85
CA ARG A 113 12.54 8.64 -5.39
C ARG A 113 12.40 7.78 -4.13
N THR A 114 11.69 8.28 -3.15
CA THR A 114 11.51 7.58 -1.86
C THR A 114 10.68 6.31 -2.05
N LEU A 115 9.57 6.41 -2.81
CA LEU A 115 8.74 5.23 -3.12
C LEU A 115 9.55 4.15 -3.86
N ALA A 116 10.31 4.53 -4.89
CA ALA A 116 11.11 3.58 -5.65
C ALA A 116 12.15 2.87 -4.77
N VAL A 117 12.91 3.60 -3.96
CA VAL A 117 13.91 3.00 -3.06
C VAL A 117 13.25 2.12 -2.01
N THR A 118 12.27 2.66 -1.27
CA THR A 118 11.61 1.93 -0.18
C THR A 118 10.90 0.67 -0.68
N PHE A 119 10.18 0.77 -1.79
CA PHE A 119 9.48 -0.37 -2.38
C PHE A 119 10.46 -1.45 -2.84
N ASN A 120 11.49 -1.10 -3.60
CA ASN A 120 12.47 -2.07 -4.10
C ASN A 120 13.26 -2.73 -2.97
N VAL A 121 13.69 -1.98 -1.96
CA VAL A 121 14.38 -2.54 -0.78
C VAL A 121 13.46 -3.49 -0.03
N SER A 122 12.21 -3.11 0.22
CA SER A 122 11.24 -3.96 0.91
C SER A 122 10.92 -5.23 0.13
N VAL A 123 10.71 -5.11 -1.18
CA VAL A 123 10.46 -6.26 -2.07
C VAL A 123 11.66 -7.20 -2.13
N SER A 124 12.87 -6.68 -2.22
CA SER A 124 14.09 -7.49 -2.25
C SER A 124 14.31 -8.24 -0.93
N LEU A 125 14.16 -7.55 0.21
CA LEU A 125 14.41 -8.14 1.52
C LEU A 125 13.31 -9.14 1.92
N PHE A 126 12.05 -8.77 1.81
CA PHE A 126 10.95 -9.60 2.28
C PHE A 126 10.35 -10.47 1.18
N GLY A 127 10.19 -9.93 -0.02
CA GLY A 127 9.65 -10.67 -1.15
C GLY A 127 10.59 -11.74 -1.65
N GLY A 128 11.84 -11.38 -1.91
CA GLY A 128 12.86 -12.31 -2.42
C GLY A 128 13.23 -13.42 -1.43
N THR A 129 13.21 -13.14 -0.13
CA THR A 129 13.53 -14.14 0.90
C THR A 129 12.34 -15.05 1.27
N THR A 130 11.12 -14.68 0.95
CA THR A 130 9.92 -15.46 1.30
C THR A 130 9.97 -16.92 0.82
N PRO A 131 10.29 -17.23 -0.44
CA PRO A 131 10.38 -18.63 -0.90
C PRO A 131 11.47 -19.42 -0.17
N LEU A 132 12.61 -18.77 0.11
CA LEU A 132 13.72 -19.40 0.84
C LEU A 132 13.32 -19.73 2.28
N ILE A 133 12.69 -18.79 2.99
CA ILE A 133 12.23 -19.01 4.36
C ILE A 133 11.18 -20.11 4.40
N ALA A 134 10.18 -20.07 3.52
CA ALA A 134 9.10 -21.03 3.46
C ALA A 134 9.62 -22.46 3.17
N SER A 135 10.50 -22.62 2.16
CA SER A 135 11.09 -23.92 1.85
C SER A 135 12.02 -24.44 2.95
N SER A 136 12.81 -23.54 3.57
CA SER A 136 13.67 -23.91 4.70
C SER A 136 12.87 -24.35 5.93
N LEU A 137 11.72 -23.74 6.19
CA LEU A 137 10.83 -24.15 7.28
C LEU A 137 10.30 -25.56 7.03
N VAL A 138 9.78 -25.84 5.85
CA VAL A 138 9.31 -27.20 5.52
C VAL A 138 10.44 -28.21 5.60
N ALA A 139 11.63 -27.89 5.08
CA ALA A 139 12.77 -28.80 5.12
C ALA A 139 13.26 -29.11 6.56
N LYS A 140 13.21 -28.13 7.46
CA LYS A 140 13.66 -28.29 8.85
C LYS A 140 12.62 -28.95 9.77
N THR A 141 11.35 -28.60 9.59
CA THR A 141 10.26 -29.08 10.45
C THR A 141 9.67 -30.40 9.96
N GLY A 142 9.79 -30.70 8.67
CA GLY A 142 9.08 -31.81 8.03
C GLY A 142 7.58 -31.60 7.93
N ASP A 143 7.08 -30.43 8.39
CA ASP A 143 5.65 -30.14 8.42
C ASP A 143 5.24 -29.27 7.21
N PRO A 144 4.38 -29.79 6.32
CA PRO A 144 3.86 -29.03 5.17
C PRO A 144 3.05 -27.77 5.56
N LEU A 145 2.59 -27.66 6.81
CA LEU A 145 1.86 -26.48 7.31
C LEU A 145 2.78 -25.33 7.74
N SER A 146 4.08 -25.56 7.86
CA SER A 146 5.04 -24.52 8.30
C SER A 146 4.94 -23.19 7.55
N PRO A 147 4.71 -23.14 6.22
CA PRO A 147 4.52 -21.87 5.51
C PRO A 147 3.25 -21.11 5.92
N ALA A 148 2.21 -21.83 6.37
CA ALA A 148 0.99 -21.20 6.89
C ALA A 148 1.26 -20.45 8.21
N TYR A 149 2.01 -21.07 9.12
CA TYR A 149 2.41 -20.42 10.37
C TYR A 149 3.26 -19.17 10.13
N TYR A 150 4.17 -19.24 9.14
CA TYR A 150 4.95 -18.07 8.73
C TYR A 150 4.05 -16.95 8.22
N LEU A 151 3.08 -17.25 7.33
CA LEU A 151 2.11 -16.25 6.84
C LEU A 151 1.28 -15.65 7.97
N THR A 152 0.79 -16.47 8.89
CA THR A 152 0.03 -16.02 10.05
C THR A 152 0.87 -15.07 10.91
N ALA A 153 2.11 -15.43 11.24
CA ALA A 153 3.01 -14.60 12.02
C ALA A 153 3.29 -13.25 11.37
N VAL A 154 3.63 -13.24 10.07
CA VAL A 154 3.87 -12.01 9.30
C VAL A 154 2.61 -11.16 9.23
N SER A 155 1.43 -11.77 9.06
CA SER A 155 0.16 -11.03 9.03
C SER A 155 -0.16 -10.39 10.39
N ILE A 156 0.11 -11.06 11.50
CA ILE A 156 -0.07 -10.49 12.85
C ILE A 156 0.86 -9.28 13.04
N VAL A 157 2.13 -9.39 12.65
CA VAL A 157 3.07 -8.26 12.69
C VAL A 157 2.55 -7.12 11.81
N GLY A 158 2.04 -7.42 10.62
CA GLY A 158 1.42 -6.43 9.72
C GLY A 158 0.20 -5.74 10.34
N ILE A 159 -0.67 -6.48 11.03
CA ILE A 159 -1.82 -5.90 11.75
C ILE A 159 -1.35 -4.90 12.81
N ILE A 160 -0.34 -5.25 13.59
CA ILE A 160 0.22 -4.36 14.62
C ILE A 160 0.78 -3.10 13.98
N ILE A 161 1.61 -3.24 12.94
CA ILE A 161 2.23 -2.10 12.25
C ILE A 161 1.17 -1.19 11.65
N ILE A 162 0.19 -1.72 10.90
CA ILE A 162 -0.85 -0.91 10.27
C ILE A 162 -1.76 -0.26 11.31
N SER A 163 -2.08 -0.95 12.38
CA SER A 163 -2.92 -0.39 13.45
C SER A 163 -2.26 0.78 14.15
N LEU A 164 -0.95 0.71 14.40
CA LEU A 164 -0.20 1.71 15.16
C LEU A 164 0.34 2.85 14.29
N LEU A 165 0.85 2.54 13.09
CA LEU A 165 1.62 3.49 12.29
C LEU A 165 0.88 4.04 11.06
N HIS A 166 -0.19 3.37 10.62
CA HIS A 166 -0.88 3.82 9.42
C HIS A 166 -1.79 5.02 9.72
N VAL A 167 -1.39 6.17 9.22
CA VAL A 167 -2.24 7.36 9.13
C VAL A 167 -3.06 7.24 7.86
N SER A 168 -4.40 7.23 7.97
CA SER A 168 -5.28 7.18 6.82
C SER A 168 -5.01 8.37 5.90
N THR A 169 -4.70 8.10 4.65
CA THR A 169 -4.54 9.11 3.60
C THR A 169 -5.79 9.26 2.73
N ALA A 170 -6.84 8.50 3.05
CA ALA A 170 -8.12 8.55 2.35
C ALA A 170 -8.71 9.97 2.40
N GLY A 171 -9.03 10.51 1.23
CA GLY A 171 -9.59 11.85 1.09
C GLY A 171 -8.56 12.98 1.02
N LYS A 172 -7.25 12.73 1.16
CA LYS A 172 -6.22 13.73 0.94
C LYS A 172 -6.05 13.98 -0.56
N SER A 173 -6.29 15.20 -1.00
CA SER A 173 -6.18 15.58 -2.40
C SER A 173 -4.72 15.50 -2.87
N LEU A 174 -4.48 14.71 -3.92
CA LEU A 174 -3.22 14.70 -4.66
C LEU A 174 -3.17 15.82 -5.71
N LYS A 175 -4.25 16.59 -5.87
CA LYS A 175 -4.35 17.66 -6.86
C LYS A 175 -3.50 18.85 -6.43
N GLY A 176 -2.61 19.24 -7.31
CA GLY A 176 -1.73 20.39 -7.15
C GLY A 176 -0.42 20.03 -6.46
N SER A 177 0.53 20.91 -6.65
CA SER A 177 1.88 20.82 -6.10
C SER A 177 1.96 20.98 -4.58
N TYR A 178 0.83 20.97 -3.89
CA TYR A 178 0.85 21.01 -2.45
C TYR A 178 1.20 19.63 -1.93
N PRO A 179 2.29 19.50 -1.17
CA PRO A 179 2.57 18.28 -0.45
C PRO A 179 1.40 18.02 0.50
N ASN A 180 1.26 16.78 0.92
CA ASN A 180 0.43 16.47 2.05
C ASN A 180 0.68 17.52 3.14
N VAL A 181 -0.37 18.10 3.69
CA VAL A 181 -0.30 19.04 4.80
C VAL A 181 0.67 18.51 5.86
N GLU A 182 1.56 19.36 6.36
CA GLU A 182 2.63 18.94 7.28
C GLU A 182 2.09 18.50 8.65
N SER A 183 0.86 18.93 8.99
CA SER A 183 0.21 18.57 10.25
C SER A 183 -1.29 18.35 10.09
N ASN A 184 -1.91 17.65 11.04
CA ASN A 184 -3.36 17.51 11.11
C ASN A 184 -4.07 18.84 11.32
N GLU A 185 -3.43 19.79 12.01
CA GLU A 185 -3.96 21.13 12.25
C GLU A 185 -4.06 21.92 10.94
N GLU A 186 -3.06 21.81 10.08
CA GLU A 186 -3.05 22.43 8.75
C GLU A 186 -4.13 21.81 7.85
N TYR A 187 -4.35 20.49 7.95
CA TYR A 187 -5.41 19.81 7.23
C TYR A 187 -6.80 20.31 7.64
N GLU A 188 -7.09 20.37 8.94
CA GLU A 188 -8.38 20.87 9.44
C GLU A 188 -8.56 22.35 9.09
N TYR A 189 -7.50 23.16 9.17
CA TYR A 189 -7.53 24.56 8.77
C TYR A 189 -7.96 24.76 7.30
N TYR A 190 -7.36 24.03 6.37
CA TYR A 190 -7.73 24.14 4.95
C TYR A 190 -9.07 23.47 4.59
N LYS A 191 -9.48 22.50 5.36
CA LYS A 191 -10.80 21.88 5.25
C LYS A 191 -11.91 22.88 5.61
N ASP A 192 -11.70 23.66 6.67
CA ASP A 192 -12.65 24.66 7.12
C ASP A 192 -12.58 25.97 6.33
N ASN A 193 -11.48 26.20 5.61
CA ASN A 193 -11.25 27.41 4.80
C ASN A 193 -10.94 27.08 3.32
N PRO A 194 -11.89 26.50 2.55
CA PRO A 194 -11.65 26.05 1.18
C PRO A 194 -11.30 27.20 0.20
N ASP A 195 -11.72 28.43 0.47
CA ASP A 195 -11.41 29.59 -0.36
C ASP A 195 -9.94 30.04 -0.20
N LYS A 196 -9.38 29.91 0.99
CA LYS A 196 -7.95 30.14 1.22
C LYS A 196 -7.09 29.11 0.48
N LEU A 197 -7.53 27.86 0.46
CA LEU A 197 -6.87 26.80 -0.31
C LEU A 197 -6.89 27.14 -1.82
N LYS A 198 -8.02 27.58 -2.36
CA LYS A 198 -8.14 28.00 -3.78
C LYS A 198 -7.19 29.15 -4.12
N SER A 199 -7.10 30.16 -3.28
CA SER A 199 -6.22 31.32 -3.51
C SER A 199 -4.75 30.91 -3.51
N VAL A 200 -4.34 30.00 -2.64
CA VAL A 200 -2.97 29.46 -2.60
C VAL A 200 -2.68 28.64 -3.84
N LEU A 201 -3.61 27.77 -4.28
CA LEU A 201 -3.47 26.98 -5.50
C LEU A 201 -3.36 27.85 -6.74
N GLN A 202 -4.15 28.90 -6.84
CA GLN A 202 -4.11 29.86 -7.95
C GLN A 202 -2.79 30.61 -8.00
N THR A 203 -2.26 31.03 -6.85
CA THR A 203 -0.93 31.67 -6.76
C THR A 203 0.19 30.73 -7.20
N ILE A 204 0.07 29.44 -6.94
CA ILE A 204 1.04 28.42 -7.37
C ILE A 204 0.92 28.18 -8.89
N GLU A 205 -0.28 28.08 -9.43
CA GLU A 205 -0.51 27.94 -10.86
C GLU A 205 0.09 29.14 -11.64
N ASP A 206 -0.17 30.36 -11.19
CA ASP A 206 0.36 31.58 -11.80
C ASP A 206 1.90 31.61 -11.77
N LYS A 207 2.51 31.28 -10.62
CA LYS A 207 3.98 31.17 -10.52
C LYS A 207 4.56 30.05 -11.39
N THR A 208 3.86 28.94 -11.50
CA THR A 208 4.29 27.82 -12.35
C THR A 208 4.22 28.19 -13.83
N ALA A 209 3.17 28.91 -14.24
CA ALA A 209 3.03 29.44 -15.58
C ALA A 209 4.14 30.46 -15.91
N ASP A 210 4.49 31.34 -14.98
CA ASP A 210 5.59 32.31 -15.13
C ASP A 210 6.96 31.62 -15.25
N LEU A 211 7.19 30.54 -14.51
CA LEU A 211 8.39 29.71 -14.63
C LEU A 211 8.46 28.99 -15.98
N MET A 212 7.35 28.41 -16.44
CA MET A 212 7.29 27.73 -17.73
C MET A 212 7.43 28.69 -18.91
N SER A 213 6.98 29.93 -18.75
CA SER A 213 7.13 30.98 -19.78
C SER A 213 8.51 31.64 -19.79
N GLY A 214 9.40 31.26 -18.89
CA GLY A 214 10.75 31.84 -18.75
C GLY A 214 10.78 33.26 -18.17
N LYS A 215 9.65 33.75 -17.65
CA LYS A 215 9.56 35.06 -17.01
C LYS A 215 10.12 35.10 -15.58
N ALA A 216 10.23 33.93 -14.93
CA ALA A 216 10.79 33.85 -13.61
C ALA A 216 11.86 32.73 -13.55
N THR A 217 12.89 32.91 -12.72
CA THR A 217 13.89 31.89 -12.41
C THR A 217 13.52 31.16 -11.12
N LEU A 218 13.78 29.86 -11.04
CA LEU A 218 13.57 29.08 -9.81
C LEU A 218 14.47 29.63 -8.70
N PRO A 219 13.90 30.06 -7.56
CA PRO A 219 14.70 30.39 -6.39
C PRO A 219 15.41 29.12 -5.87
N PRO A 220 16.59 29.25 -5.22
CA PRO A 220 17.23 28.15 -4.54
C PRO A 220 16.24 27.44 -3.59
N VAL A 221 16.39 26.13 -3.45
CA VAL A 221 15.45 25.28 -2.66
C VAL A 221 15.26 25.77 -1.23
N GLU A 222 16.31 26.32 -0.61
CA GLU A 222 16.26 26.90 0.74
C GLU A 222 15.37 28.15 0.84
N VAL A 223 15.43 29.04 -0.15
CA VAL A 223 14.58 30.26 -0.18
C VAL A 223 13.11 29.89 -0.36
N LYS A 224 12.84 28.79 -1.07
CA LYS A 224 11.47 28.31 -1.29
C LYS A 224 10.82 27.79 -0.01
N GLN A 225 11.58 27.11 0.84
CA GLN A 225 11.11 26.63 2.13
C GLN A 225 10.90 27.76 3.13
N GLU A 226 11.79 28.72 3.19
CA GLU A 226 11.65 29.89 4.05
C GLU A 226 10.47 30.80 3.62
N THR A 227 10.28 31.01 2.34
CA THR A 227 9.15 31.80 1.83
C THR A 227 7.81 31.13 2.14
N GLN A 228 7.72 29.81 2.04
CA GLN A 228 6.53 29.06 2.44
C GLN A 228 6.27 29.15 3.96
N ARG A 229 7.30 29.00 4.77
CA ARG A 229 7.19 29.12 6.24
C ARG A 229 6.76 30.54 6.67
N MET A 230 7.27 31.57 6.02
CA MET A 230 6.86 32.96 6.29
C MET A 230 5.42 33.24 5.87
N GLN A 231 4.98 32.73 4.73
CA GLN A 231 3.59 32.87 4.29
C GLN A 231 2.59 32.18 5.22
N ILE A 232 2.89 30.97 5.66
CA ILE A 232 2.08 30.23 6.64
C ILE A 232 2.03 30.98 7.98
N LYS A 233 3.16 31.51 8.44
CA LYS A 233 3.27 32.29 9.68
C LYS A 233 2.50 33.60 9.60
N GLN A 234 2.48 34.27 8.45
CA GLN A 234 1.70 35.50 8.24
C GLN A 234 0.19 35.22 8.20
N LEU A 235 -0.21 34.10 7.58
CA LEU A 235 -1.60 33.65 7.55
C LEU A 235 -2.12 33.27 8.94
N SER A 236 -1.33 32.57 9.75
CA SER A 236 -1.72 32.27 11.13
C SER A 236 -1.81 33.53 12.01
N ALA A 237 -0.88 34.45 11.86
CA ALA A 237 -0.89 35.71 12.61
C ALA A 237 -2.00 36.69 12.18
N SER A 238 -2.51 36.60 10.97
CA SER A 238 -3.68 37.38 10.54
C SER A 238 -4.98 36.80 11.10
N ASN A 239 -5.05 35.50 11.24
CA ASN A 239 -6.22 34.78 11.75
C ASN A 239 -6.40 35.02 13.29
N ASP A 240 -5.29 35.09 14.03
CA ASP A 240 -5.33 35.41 15.46
C ASP A 240 -5.79 36.84 15.75
N ARG A 241 -5.69 37.76 14.76
CA ARG A 241 -6.22 39.12 14.88
C ARG A 241 -7.72 39.22 14.59
N ASP A 242 -8.24 38.37 13.73
CA ASP A 242 -9.66 38.36 13.35
C ASP A 242 -10.54 37.61 14.38
N ILE A 243 -9.94 36.81 15.26
CA ILE A 243 -10.67 36.10 16.34
C ILE A 243 -10.79 36.96 17.62
N ASN A 244 -10.00 38.02 17.77
CA ASN A 244 -9.98 38.88 18.94
C ASN A 244 -10.72 40.22 18.72
N HIS A 245 -11.52 40.36 17.72
CA HIS A 245 -12.48 41.43 17.47
C HIS A 245 -13.86 40.83 17.26
#